data_19b786dd068daf33715984b6090eba2d
#
_entry.id   19b786dd068daf33715984b6090eba2d
#
_cell.length_a   1.000
_cell.length_b   1.000
_cell.length_c   1.000
_cell.angle_alpha   90.00
_cell.angle_beta   90.00
_cell.angle_gamma   90.00
#
_symmetry.space_group_name_H-M   'P 1'
#
loop_
_entity.id
_entity.type
_entity.pdbx_description
1 polymer ?
#
loop_
_entity_poly.entity_id
_entity_poly.type
_entity_poly.pdbx_seq_one_letter_code
_entity_poly.pdbx_strand_id
1 'polypeptide(L)'
;FSSSATVYGAPDKLPIAEDAAIRPSNPYGHTKAMVEQILHDWCDAAAEHAAISLRYFNPIGAHQSGSIGEDPHDVPNNLFPFITQVAIGKLDKLTVWGNDWPTSDGTGVRDYLHVMDLARGHVDALEYAFAHSGYSAINLGAGRGISVLQMIAAFEGASGRKIPYVFGPRRAGDIAACWADPSLAQRL
;
A
#
# COMPACT_ATOMS: atom_id res chain seq x y z
N PHE A 1 -0.22 15.20 0.41
CA PHE A 1 0.88 14.51 1.11
C PHE A 1 0.82 13.01 0.86
N SER A 2 1.96 12.42 0.51
CA SER A 2 2.14 10.98 0.36
C SER A 2 2.23 10.30 1.73
N SER A 3 1.08 9.94 2.30
CA SER A 3 0.99 9.17 3.54
C SER A 3 1.00 7.66 3.25
N SER A 4 0.62 6.83 4.20
CA SER A 4 0.70 5.37 4.08
C SER A 4 -0.32 4.69 4.99
N ALA A 5 -0.84 3.54 4.57
CA ALA A 5 -1.65 2.67 5.41
C ALA A 5 -0.92 2.19 6.69
N THR A 6 0.41 2.31 6.76
CA THR A 6 1.19 1.98 7.96
C THR A 6 0.86 2.86 9.18
N VAL A 7 0.19 4.00 8.98
CA VAL A 7 -0.30 4.84 10.08
C VAL A 7 -1.34 4.12 10.95
N TYR A 8 -2.07 3.17 10.39
CA TYR A 8 -3.07 2.40 11.13
C TYR A 8 -2.48 1.32 12.05
N GLY A 9 -1.26 0.83 11.74
CA GLY A 9 -0.68 -0.31 12.43
C GLY A 9 -1.50 -1.59 12.21
N ALA A 10 -1.75 -2.35 13.29
CA ALA A 10 -2.63 -3.52 13.25
C ALA A 10 -4.10 -3.06 13.37
N PRO A 11 -4.92 -3.20 12.33
CA PRO A 11 -6.29 -2.71 12.34
C PRO A 11 -7.21 -3.61 13.17
N ASP A 12 -8.20 -3.00 13.85
CA ASP A 12 -9.22 -3.74 14.60
C ASP A 12 -10.29 -4.34 13.68
N LYS A 13 -10.49 -3.73 12.51
CA LYS A 13 -11.49 -4.14 11.49
C LYS A 13 -10.91 -4.06 10.08
N LEU A 14 -11.46 -4.87 9.20
CA LEU A 14 -11.19 -4.87 7.77
C LEU A 14 -12.54 -4.86 7.01
N PRO A 15 -12.65 -4.12 5.90
CA PRO A 15 -11.66 -3.18 5.36
C PRO A 15 -11.40 -1.99 6.29
N ILE A 16 -10.26 -1.30 6.12
CA ILE A 16 -9.84 -0.16 6.95
C ILE A 16 -10.44 1.12 6.36
N ALA A 17 -11.31 1.79 7.11
CA ALA A 17 -11.81 3.11 6.76
C ALA A 17 -10.90 4.22 7.33
N GLU A 18 -11.07 5.46 6.86
CA GLU A 18 -10.21 6.60 7.23
C GLU A 18 -10.35 7.03 8.69
N ASP A 19 -11.48 6.72 9.32
CA ASP A 19 -11.77 6.96 10.74
C ASP A 19 -11.14 5.92 11.68
N ALA A 20 -10.47 4.90 11.14
CA ALA A 20 -9.77 3.91 11.94
C ALA A 20 -8.64 4.57 12.77
N ALA A 21 -8.42 4.05 13.96
CA ALA A 21 -7.44 4.60 14.90
C ALA A 21 -6.01 4.62 14.31
N ILE A 22 -5.32 5.74 14.48
CA ILE A 22 -3.92 5.91 14.08
C ILE A 22 -3.03 5.34 15.19
N ARG A 23 -2.44 4.17 14.91
CA ARG A 23 -1.60 3.42 15.87
C ARG A 23 -0.40 2.78 15.16
N PRO A 24 0.51 3.59 14.58
CA PRO A 24 1.64 3.05 13.82
C PRO A 24 2.52 2.16 14.70
N SER A 25 3.00 1.06 14.15
CA SER A 25 3.78 0.05 14.84
C SER A 25 5.28 0.06 14.49
N ASN A 26 5.70 1.00 13.65
CA ASN A 26 7.09 1.13 13.21
C ASN A 26 7.48 2.60 12.97
N PRO A 27 8.78 2.94 12.94
CA PRO A 27 9.25 4.31 12.79
C PRO A 27 8.73 5.00 11.51
N TYR A 28 8.63 4.28 10.39
CA TYR A 28 8.10 4.84 9.15
C TYR A 28 6.63 5.27 9.30
N GLY A 29 5.79 4.42 9.87
CA GLY A 29 4.39 4.77 10.15
C GLY A 29 4.27 5.96 11.10
N HIS A 30 5.11 6.03 12.13
CA HIS A 30 5.16 7.19 13.04
C HIS A 30 5.52 8.48 12.31
N THR A 31 6.52 8.49 11.42
CA THR A 31 6.85 9.70 10.66
C THR A 31 5.69 10.18 9.79
N LYS A 32 4.95 9.26 9.17
CA LYS A 32 3.76 9.61 8.37
C LYS A 32 2.64 10.19 9.24
N ALA A 33 2.34 9.57 10.37
CA ALA A 33 1.33 10.06 11.31
C ALA A 33 1.68 11.45 11.89
N MET A 34 2.95 11.71 12.19
CA MET A 34 3.41 13.02 12.64
C MET A 34 3.18 14.11 11.59
N VAL A 35 3.47 13.83 10.32
CA VAL A 35 3.22 14.80 9.24
C VAL A 35 1.72 14.99 9.00
N GLU A 36 0.90 13.94 9.10
CA GLU A 36 -0.57 14.09 9.04
C GLU A 36 -1.08 15.04 10.13
N GLN A 37 -0.58 14.89 11.35
CA GLN A 37 -0.95 15.80 12.45
C GLN A 37 -0.51 17.25 12.18
N ILE A 38 0.71 17.47 11.70
CA ILE A 38 1.20 18.82 11.34
C ILE A 38 0.30 19.46 10.27
N LEU A 39 -0.09 18.69 9.25
CA LEU A 39 -0.96 19.18 8.18
C LEU A 39 -2.38 19.49 8.67
N HIS A 40 -2.90 18.67 9.58
CA HIS A 40 -4.18 18.91 10.23
C HIS A 40 -4.16 20.24 11.00
N ASP A 41 -3.17 20.41 11.90
CA ASP A 41 -3.02 21.63 12.70
C ASP A 41 -2.79 22.88 11.82
N TRP A 42 -2.05 22.70 10.71
CA TRP A 42 -1.85 23.77 9.73
C TRP A 42 -3.15 24.18 9.04
N CYS A 43 -4.01 23.24 8.70
CA CYS A 43 -5.33 23.55 8.13
C CYS A 43 -6.25 24.22 9.16
N ASP A 44 -6.18 23.81 10.42
CA ASP A 44 -6.97 24.44 11.49
C ASP A 44 -6.55 25.89 11.78
N ALA A 45 -5.31 26.27 11.43
CA ALA A 45 -4.79 27.61 11.68
C ALA A 45 -5.38 28.69 10.75
N ALA A 46 -5.87 28.35 9.55
CA ALA A 46 -6.44 29.30 8.60
C ALA A 46 -7.43 28.61 7.64
N ALA A 47 -8.58 29.27 7.45
CA ALA A 47 -9.70 28.72 6.68
C ALA A 47 -9.41 28.48 5.18
N GLU A 48 -8.41 29.17 4.64
CA GLU A 48 -7.97 29.01 3.23
C GLU A 48 -6.99 27.86 3.03
N HIS A 49 -6.47 27.27 4.10
CA HIS A 49 -5.56 26.14 3.97
C HIS A 49 -6.29 24.88 3.53
N ALA A 50 -5.65 24.11 2.65
CA ALA A 50 -6.13 22.82 2.17
C ALA A 50 -5.00 21.79 2.15
N ALA A 51 -5.20 20.64 2.77
CA ALA A 51 -4.24 19.55 2.72
C ALA A 51 -4.93 18.20 2.65
N ILE A 52 -4.40 17.31 1.80
CA ILE A 52 -4.89 15.95 1.68
C ILE A 52 -3.75 14.98 1.95
N SER A 53 -3.95 14.07 2.90
CA SER A 53 -3.06 12.95 3.15
C SER A 53 -3.58 11.70 2.44
N LEU A 54 -2.87 11.28 1.39
CA LEU A 54 -3.19 10.08 0.63
C LEU A 54 -2.52 8.88 1.31
N ARG A 55 -3.31 8.02 1.95
CA ARG A 55 -2.83 6.82 2.65
C ARG A 55 -2.75 5.66 1.68
N TYR A 56 -1.53 5.43 1.11
CA TYR A 56 -1.30 4.34 0.16
C TYR A 56 -1.30 3.00 0.85
N PHE A 57 -1.94 2.03 0.19
CA PHE A 57 -1.72 0.62 0.47
C PHE A 57 -0.50 0.13 -0.33
N ASN A 58 -0.55 -0.95 -1.07
CA ASN A 58 0.65 -1.47 -1.74
C ASN A 58 0.63 -1.15 -3.24
N PRO A 59 1.33 -0.10 -3.72
CA PRO A 59 1.42 0.16 -5.14
C PRO A 59 2.18 -0.95 -5.86
N ILE A 60 1.66 -1.35 -7.03
CA ILE A 60 2.30 -2.33 -7.92
C ILE A 60 2.09 -1.94 -9.39
N GLY A 61 2.78 -2.65 -10.27
CA GLY A 61 2.61 -2.48 -11.71
C GLY A 61 3.56 -1.44 -12.31
N ALA A 62 3.32 -1.12 -13.58
CA ALA A 62 4.13 -0.22 -14.37
C ALA A 62 3.24 0.56 -15.34
N HIS A 63 3.76 1.63 -15.91
CA HIS A 63 3.10 2.33 -16.99
C HIS A 63 2.99 1.43 -18.23
N GLN A 64 1.89 1.52 -18.96
CA GLN A 64 1.61 0.67 -20.13
C GLN A 64 2.67 0.76 -21.25
N SER A 65 3.45 1.83 -21.31
CA SER A 65 4.56 1.97 -22.27
C SER A 65 5.71 1.01 -22.00
N GLY A 66 5.79 0.43 -20.78
CA GLY A 66 6.94 -0.35 -20.32
C GLY A 66 8.21 0.47 -20.02
N SER A 67 8.16 1.79 -20.18
CA SER A 67 9.33 2.67 -19.98
C SER A 67 9.43 3.23 -18.54
N ILE A 68 8.37 3.11 -17.76
CA ILE A 68 8.29 3.59 -16.37
C ILE A 68 7.75 2.46 -15.50
N GLY A 69 8.52 2.08 -14.47
CA GLY A 69 8.18 1.01 -13.56
C GLY A 69 9.04 1.05 -12.31
N GLU A 70 8.94 0.03 -11.47
CA GLU A 70 9.71 -0.11 -10.24
C GLU A 70 10.96 -0.95 -10.51
N ASP A 71 12.15 -0.31 -10.48
CA ASP A 71 13.47 -0.97 -10.60
C ASP A 71 14.40 -0.41 -9.51
N PRO A 72 14.28 -0.86 -8.25
CA PRO A 72 15.10 -0.36 -7.16
C PRO A 72 16.58 -0.73 -7.34
N HIS A 73 17.47 0.23 -7.10
CA HIS A 73 18.93 0.01 -7.16
C HIS A 73 19.43 -0.93 -6.07
N ASP A 74 18.80 -0.89 -4.89
CA ASP A 74 19.14 -1.72 -3.73
C ASP A 74 18.19 -2.92 -3.60
N VAL A 75 18.30 -3.64 -2.47
CA VAL A 75 17.40 -4.75 -2.14
C VAL A 75 15.97 -4.21 -2.05
N PRO A 76 15.02 -4.77 -2.80
CA PRO A 76 13.63 -4.33 -2.76
C PRO A 76 13.02 -4.44 -1.36
N ASN A 77 12.10 -3.52 -1.03
CA ASN A 77 11.32 -3.61 0.20
C ASN A 77 9.92 -4.21 -0.03
N ASN A 78 9.42 -4.18 -1.28
CA ASN A 78 8.10 -4.63 -1.65
C ASN A 78 8.13 -6.02 -2.31
N LEU A 79 7.02 -6.75 -2.21
CA LEU A 79 6.89 -8.11 -2.76
C LEU A 79 7.05 -8.14 -4.28
N PHE A 80 6.42 -7.22 -5.01
CA PHE A 80 6.30 -7.29 -6.46
C PHE A 80 7.67 -7.21 -7.18
N PRO A 81 8.60 -6.31 -6.81
CA PRO A 81 9.96 -6.32 -7.36
C PRO A 81 10.72 -7.62 -7.12
N PHE A 82 10.53 -8.29 -5.98
CA PHE A 82 11.14 -9.61 -5.76
C PHE A 82 10.58 -10.66 -6.72
N ILE A 83 9.26 -10.67 -6.94
CA ILE A 83 8.62 -11.59 -7.91
C ILE A 83 9.20 -11.35 -9.31
N THR A 84 9.30 -10.10 -9.75
CA THR A 84 9.86 -9.77 -11.07
C THR A 84 11.33 -10.14 -11.21
N GLN A 85 12.14 -9.95 -10.16
CA GLN A 85 13.54 -10.35 -10.15
C GLN A 85 13.72 -11.89 -10.25
N VAL A 86 12.85 -12.64 -9.60
CA VAL A 86 12.82 -14.12 -9.76
C VAL A 86 12.38 -14.49 -11.17
N ALA A 87 11.35 -13.84 -11.70
CA ALA A 87 10.83 -14.12 -13.05
C ALA A 87 11.86 -13.90 -14.17
N ILE A 88 12.76 -12.94 -14.02
CA ILE A 88 13.83 -12.66 -14.99
C ILE A 88 15.17 -13.37 -14.67
N GLY A 89 15.19 -14.19 -13.60
CA GLY A 89 16.38 -14.97 -13.22
C GLY A 89 17.47 -14.18 -12.50
N LYS A 90 17.19 -12.96 -12.01
CA LYS A 90 18.12 -12.22 -11.12
C LYS A 90 18.20 -12.84 -9.72
N LEU A 91 17.12 -13.50 -9.28
CA LEU A 91 17.03 -14.25 -8.04
C LEU A 91 16.57 -15.68 -8.34
N ASP A 92 17.13 -16.67 -7.66
CA ASP A 92 16.77 -18.06 -7.82
C ASP A 92 15.36 -18.40 -7.30
N LYS A 93 14.98 -17.74 -6.21
CA LYS A 93 13.71 -17.97 -5.53
C LYS A 93 13.27 -16.78 -4.67
N LEU A 94 11.96 -16.71 -4.44
CA LEU A 94 11.33 -15.76 -3.53
C LEU A 94 11.33 -16.32 -2.09
N THR A 95 11.53 -15.47 -1.08
CA THR A 95 11.21 -15.83 0.32
C THR A 95 9.85 -15.26 0.70
N VAL A 96 8.91 -16.16 1.04
CA VAL A 96 7.59 -15.82 1.59
C VAL A 96 7.70 -15.80 3.11
N TRP A 97 7.48 -14.63 3.70
CA TRP A 97 7.70 -14.42 5.13
C TRP A 97 6.45 -14.76 5.97
N GLY A 98 6.53 -15.86 6.70
CA GLY A 98 5.42 -16.43 7.47
C GLY A 98 4.48 -17.26 6.60
N ASN A 99 4.13 -18.46 7.12
CA ASN A 99 3.16 -19.38 6.54
C ASN A 99 2.13 -19.87 7.56
N ASP A 100 2.07 -19.18 8.68
CA ASP A 100 1.25 -19.53 9.86
C ASP A 100 0.35 -18.36 10.32
N TRP A 101 0.14 -17.35 9.44
CA TRP A 101 -0.79 -16.25 9.69
C TRP A 101 -2.24 -16.77 9.73
N PRO A 102 -3.13 -16.15 10.53
CA PRO A 102 -4.57 -16.48 10.55
C PRO A 102 -5.29 -15.97 9.28
N THR A 103 -4.85 -16.42 8.12
CA THR A 103 -5.36 -16.10 6.78
C THR A 103 -5.68 -17.39 6.04
N SER A 104 -6.36 -17.32 4.90
CA SER A 104 -6.84 -18.51 4.17
C SER A 104 -5.75 -19.49 3.74
N ASP A 105 -4.54 -18.99 3.45
CA ASP A 105 -3.40 -19.80 3.02
C ASP A 105 -2.17 -19.68 3.91
N GLY A 106 -2.33 -19.05 5.07
CA GLY A 106 -1.26 -18.86 6.05
C GLY A 106 -0.29 -17.74 5.73
N THR A 107 -0.42 -17.05 4.58
CA THR A 107 0.48 -15.96 4.19
C THR A 107 -0.15 -14.59 4.39
N GLY A 108 0.68 -13.54 4.46
CA GLY A 108 0.21 -12.17 4.67
C GLY A 108 -0.71 -11.68 3.55
N VAL A 109 -1.77 -10.96 3.91
CA VAL A 109 -2.76 -10.41 2.98
C VAL A 109 -2.60 -8.90 2.87
N ARG A 110 -2.51 -8.37 1.65
CA ARG A 110 -2.34 -6.94 1.37
C ARG A 110 -3.28 -6.48 0.28
N ASP A 111 -3.53 -5.18 0.25
CA ASP A 111 -4.24 -4.49 -0.82
C ASP A 111 -3.23 -3.99 -1.85
N TYR A 112 -3.32 -4.48 -3.06
CA TYR A 112 -2.43 -4.09 -4.16
C TYR A 112 -3.17 -3.16 -5.12
N LEU A 113 -2.68 -1.92 -5.21
CA LEU A 113 -3.22 -0.88 -6.08
C LEU A 113 -2.30 -0.68 -7.28
N HIS A 114 -2.86 -0.63 -8.49
CA HIS A 114 -2.05 -0.33 -9.66
C HIS A 114 -1.49 1.09 -9.61
N VAL A 115 -0.20 1.25 -9.93
CA VAL A 115 0.51 2.55 -9.84
C VAL A 115 -0.15 3.64 -10.68
N MET A 116 -0.81 3.30 -11.79
CA MET A 116 -1.54 4.27 -12.61
C MET A 116 -2.82 4.78 -11.93
N ASP A 117 -3.50 3.92 -11.16
CA ASP A 117 -4.66 4.33 -10.37
C ASP A 117 -4.23 5.18 -9.17
N LEU A 118 -3.09 4.84 -8.56
CA LEU A 118 -2.46 5.70 -7.55
C LEU A 118 -2.14 7.09 -8.13
N ALA A 119 -1.54 7.15 -9.31
CA ALA A 119 -1.21 8.43 -9.98
C ALA A 119 -2.45 9.27 -10.28
N ARG A 120 -3.54 8.64 -10.76
CA ARG A 120 -4.83 9.33 -10.96
C ARG A 120 -5.38 9.88 -9.65
N GLY A 121 -5.39 9.07 -8.58
CA GLY A 121 -5.82 9.52 -7.26
C GLY A 121 -5.06 10.75 -6.73
N HIS A 122 -3.80 10.96 -7.17
CA HIS A 122 -3.07 12.20 -6.86
C HIS A 122 -3.62 13.41 -7.64
N VAL A 123 -3.93 13.22 -8.92
CA VAL A 123 -4.48 14.30 -9.75
C VAL A 123 -5.86 14.68 -9.23
N ASP A 124 -6.73 13.70 -9.00
CA ASP A 124 -8.08 13.93 -8.48
C ASP A 124 -8.04 14.60 -7.09
N ALA A 125 -7.11 14.19 -6.22
CA ALA A 125 -6.90 14.81 -4.92
C ALA A 125 -6.44 16.29 -5.02
N LEU A 126 -5.63 16.64 -6.03
CA LEU A 126 -5.26 18.03 -6.28
C LEU A 126 -6.46 18.85 -6.72
N GLU A 127 -7.27 18.34 -7.64
CA GLU A 127 -8.50 19.00 -8.09
C GLU A 127 -9.47 19.21 -6.92
N TYR A 128 -9.63 18.19 -6.06
CA TYR A 128 -10.42 18.30 -4.84
C TYR A 128 -9.87 19.38 -3.89
N ALA A 129 -8.55 19.43 -3.67
CA ALA A 129 -7.92 20.41 -2.78
C ALA A 129 -8.06 21.86 -3.28
N PHE A 130 -8.13 22.08 -4.60
CA PHE A 130 -8.39 23.43 -5.15
C PHE A 130 -9.83 23.90 -4.94
N ALA A 131 -10.76 22.98 -4.77
CA ALA A 131 -12.18 23.29 -4.58
C ALA A 131 -12.62 23.29 -3.10
N HIS A 132 -11.79 22.75 -2.21
CA HIS A 132 -12.16 22.54 -0.80
C HIS A 132 -11.00 22.95 0.11
N SER A 133 -11.33 23.56 1.26
CA SER A 133 -10.36 23.86 2.32
C SER A 133 -10.42 22.83 3.45
N GLY A 134 -9.46 22.91 4.37
CA GLY A 134 -9.34 22.02 5.51
C GLY A 134 -8.48 20.78 5.24
N TYR A 135 -8.41 19.91 6.23
CA TYR A 135 -7.65 18.66 6.17
C TYR A 135 -8.54 17.47 5.79
N SER A 136 -8.04 16.63 4.91
CA SER A 136 -8.67 15.34 4.58
C SER A 136 -7.63 14.22 4.50
N ALA A 137 -7.93 13.07 5.10
CA ALA A 137 -7.18 11.85 4.88
C ALA A 137 -8.00 10.93 3.96
N ILE A 138 -7.37 10.33 2.95
CA ILE A 138 -8.03 9.51 1.94
C ILE A 138 -7.22 8.24 1.70
N ASN A 139 -7.87 7.07 1.82
CA ASN A 139 -7.27 5.79 1.50
C ASN A 139 -7.18 5.59 -0.02
N LEU A 140 -5.99 5.22 -0.50
CA LEU A 140 -5.80 4.76 -1.87
C LEU A 140 -5.44 3.28 -1.89
N GLY A 141 -6.44 2.45 -2.13
CA GLY A 141 -6.37 1.00 -2.22
C GLY A 141 -7.41 0.45 -3.18
N ALA A 142 -7.28 -0.81 -3.56
CA ALA A 142 -8.23 -1.51 -4.44
C ALA A 142 -9.46 -2.05 -3.68
N GLY A 143 -9.45 -2.00 -2.36
CA GLY A 143 -10.56 -2.46 -1.50
C GLY A 143 -10.64 -3.98 -1.35
N ARG A 144 -9.59 -4.70 -1.68
CA ARG A 144 -9.54 -6.17 -1.57
C ARG A 144 -8.21 -6.65 -1.06
N GLY A 145 -8.26 -7.64 -0.17
CA GLY A 145 -7.09 -8.34 0.33
C GLY A 145 -6.67 -9.47 -0.61
N ILE A 146 -5.38 -9.50 -0.98
CA ILE A 146 -4.77 -10.57 -1.77
C ILE A 146 -3.58 -11.12 -0.98
N SER A 147 -3.51 -12.44 -0.83
CA SER A 147 -2.39 -13.09 -0.14
C SER A 147 -1.12 -13.12 -0.99
N VAL A 148 0.02 -13.38 -0.35
CA VAL A 148 1.30 -13.52 -1.07
C VAL A 148 1.22 -14.67 -2.08
N LEU A 149 0.64 -15.83 -1.70
CA LEU A 149 0.52 -16.96 -2.61
C LEU A 149 -0.46 -16.68 -3.76
N GLN A 150 -1.55 -15.97 -3.53
CA GLN A 150 -2.45 -15.53 -4.58
C GLN A 150 -1.77 -14.56 -5.56
N MET A 151 -0.92 -13.65 -5.06
CA MET A 151 -0.15 -12.74 -5.92
C MET A 151 0.84 -13.51 -6.79
N ILE A 152 1.56 -14.50 -6.22
CA ILE A 152 2.47 -15.37 -6.98
C ILE A 152 1.69 -16.11 -8.08
N ALA A 153 0.58 -16.74 -7.74
CA ALA A 153 -0.24 -17.48 -8.70
C ALA A 153 -0.79 -16.57 -9.83
N ALA A 154 -1.24 -15.37 -9.50
CA ALA A 154 -1.70 -14.39 -10.47
C ALA A 154 -0.57 -13.95 -11.42
N PHE A 155 0.63 -13.70 -10.89
CA PHE A 155 1.80 -13.35 -11.71
C PHE A 155 2.23 -14.50 -12.61
N GLU A 156 2.28 -15.75 -12.11
CA GLU A 156 2.58 -16.94 -12.90
C GLU A 156 1.59 -17.11 -14.05
N GLY A 157 0.28 -16.94 -13.76
CA GLY A 157 -0.78 -17.03 -14.77
C GLY A 157 -0.66 -15.97 -15.87
N ALA A 158 -0.32 -14.73 -15.48
CA ALA A 158 -0.19 -13.63 -16.43
C ALA A 158 1.10 -13.67 -17.25
N SER A 159 2.22 -14.10 -16.65
CA SER A 159 3.55 -14.06 -17.28
C SER A 159 3.94 -15.39 -17.97
N GLY A 160 3.28 -16.48 -17.62
CA GLY A 160 3.68 -17.84 -18.02
C GLY A 160 4.99 -18.32 -17.38
N ARG A 161 5.54 -17.56 -16.39
CA ARG A 161 6.81 -17.88 -15.73
C ARG A 161 6.55 -18.43 -14.34
N LYS A 162 7.29 -19.49 -13.97
CA LYS A 162 7.25 -20.04 -12.62
C LYS A 162 8.04 -19.17 -11.64
N ILE A 163 7.50 -19.02 -10.44
CA ILE A 163 8.12 -18.27 -9.35
C ILE A 163 8.41 -19.23 -8.19
N PRO A 164 9.57 -19.91 -8.20
CA PRO A 164 9.97 -20.74 -7.09
C PRO A 164 10.07 -19.91 -5.80
N TYR A 165 9.58 -20.47 -4.70
CA TYR A 165 9.64 -19.80 -3.40
C TYR A 165 9.94 -20.77 -2.26
N VAL A 166 10.37 -20.20 -1.14
CA VAL A 166 10.53 -20.88 0.16
C VAL A 166 9.87 -20.06 1.25
N PHE A 167 9.45 -20.73 2.32
CA PHE A 167 8.94 -20.01 3.49
C PHE A 167 10.09 -19.63 4.43
N GLY A 168 10.04 -18.38 4.91
CA GLY A 168 10.84 -17.87 6.01
C GLY A 168 9.97 -17.59 7.24
N PRO A 169 10.59 -17.25 8.38
CA PRO A 169 9.86 -16.87 9.59
C PRO A 169 9.09 -15.56 9.37
N ARG A 170 8.12 -15.23 10.22
CA ARG A 170 7.46 -13.90 10.21
C ARG A 170 8.49 -12.80 10.44
N ARG A 171 8.36 -11.69 9.71
CA ARG A 171 9.17 -10.50 9.96
C ARG A 171 8.60 -9.70 11.13
N ALA A 172 9.47 -9.09 11.92
CA ALA A 172 9.04 -8.19 12.98
C ALA A 172 8.29 -6.99 12.41
N GLY A 173 7.15 -6.65 12.99
CA GLY A 173 6.31 -5.54 12.56
C GLY A 173 5.33 -5.85 11.40
N ASP A 174 5.39 -7.06 10.80
CA ASP A 174 4.37 -7.48 9.84
C ASP A 174 3.03 -7.77 10.57
N ILE A 175 1.94 -7.57 9.82
CA ILE A 175 0.57 -7.87 10.25
C ILE A 175 -0.07 -8.90 9.32
N ALA A 176 -1.03 -9.67 9.82
CA ALA A 176 -1.68 -10.74 9.07
C ALA A 176 -2.37 -10.24 7.80
N ALA A 177 -3.14 -9.14 7.92
CA ALA A 177 -3.99 -8.65 6.85
C ALA A 177 -4.18 -7.14 6.92
N CYS A 178 -4.20 -6.49 5.73
CA CYS A 178 -4.41 -5.06 5.59
C CYS A 178 -4.98 -4.74 4.21
N TRP A 179 -6.22 -4.20 4.14
CA TRP A 179 -6.81 -3.67 2.91
C TRP A 179 -7.77 -2.52 3.21
N ALA A 180 -7.91 -1.61 2.23
CA ALA A 180 -8.67 -0.37 2.34
C ALA A 180 -10.18 -0.59 2.29
N ASP A 181 -10.92 0.33 2.91
CA ASP A 181 -12.21 0.76 2.41
C ASP A 181 -11.96 1.94 1.45
N PRO A 182 -12.18 1.78 0.13
CA PRO A 182 -11.94 2.85 -0.85
C PRO A 182 -13.15 3.77 -1.05
N SER A 183 -14.22 3.60 -0.28
CA SER A 183 -15.52 4.25 -0.52
C SER A 183 -15.43 5.78 -0.47
N LEU A 184 -14.55 6.36 0.35
CA LEU A 184 -14.37 7.81 0.41
C LEU A 184 -13.74 8.32 -0.88
N ALA A 185 -12.62 7.74 -1.32
CA ALA A 185 -11.96 8.13 -2.58
C ALA A 185 -12.88 8.00 -3.80
N GLN A 186 -13.76 6.99 -3.82
CA GLN A 186 -14.72 6.78 -4.92
C GLN A 186 -15.87 7.79 -4.94
N ARG A 187 -16.16 8.45 -3.83
CA ARG A 187 -17.22 9.47 -3.75
C ARG A 187 -16.73 10.87 -4.07
N LEU A 188 -15.48 11.15 -3.87
CA LEU A 188 -14.87 12.48 -4.10
C LEU A 188 -14.39 12.63 -5.51
#